data_fbfaa74e93af2eb3ff976daa28df28e9
#
_entry.id   fbfaa74e93af2eb3ff976daa28df28e9
#
_cell.length_a   1.000
_cell.length_b   1.000
_cell.length_c   1.000
_cell.angle_alpha   90.00
_cell.angle_beta   90.00
_cell.angle_gamma   90.00
#
_symmetry.space_group_name_H-M   'P 1'
#
loop_
_entity.id
_entity.type
_entity.pdbx_description
1 polymer ?
#
loop_
_entity_poly.entity_id
_entity_poly.type
_entity_poly.pdbx_seq_one_letter_code
_entity_poly.pdbx_strand_id
1 'polypeptide(L)'
;MHVLPDLAYLEEKYPDSLTVIGVHSAKFSNEGDSDQIRKAVERYAIRHPVINDREFEIWNAYGAHAWPTFALIDPEGYLVGMTSGEGKRAVLDQAIDSLVTHHRSNGTLSLSSFPPPPSPENPSLLRFPGKIDIAGNKVLVSDSGHHRLVLLEWDEKTPEKAALADIIGRGEPGNTDGSFDEAQFRDPQGIRFFPGDPDAAIVADTGNHILRRLDFQKRTVTTIGGTGVQGWAIFEPVPALSAVLNSPWDVVFHGDGMLYVALAGSHQIIRYDPVRQEISPVAGSAREDLVDGSGNQASLAQPSGLTSDGTRIYFADSETSSVRLLHPGDTPRQSRVETLVGKGLFEFGNRDGSFHEARLQHPLGVLWDDDVLLVADTYNHRIRALDPATREVLSLTEGNVLDEPSDIKKADKAYLIANTNGHEIAFFLATPKGPVLGTVDILPGNRRDPLHAKDG
;
A
#
# COMPACT_ATOMS: atom_id res chain seq x y z
N MET A 1 -1.52 -5.53 -8.52
CA MET A 1 -2.45 -5.76 -7.38
C MET A 1 -3.92 -5.73 -7.78
N HIS A 2 -4.34 -4.90 -8.71
CA HIS A 2 -5.75 -4.77 -9.14
C HIS A 2 -6.32 -6.00 -9.84
N VAL A 3 -5.50 -6.92 -10.32
CA VAL A 3 -5.97 -8.16 -10.97
C VAL A 3 -6.36 -9.26 -9.99
N LEU A 4 -5.83 -9.26 -8.76
CA LEU A 4 -6.10 -10.31 -7.78
C LEU A 4 -7.58 -10.41 -7.38
N PRO A 5 -8.30 -9.29 -7.13
CA PRO A 5 -9.74 -9.33 -6.91
C PRO A 5 -10.54 -9.86 -8.10
N ASP A 6 -10.11 -9.57 -9.33
CA ASP A 6 -10.74 -10.09 -10.54
C ASP A 6 -10.54 -11.60 -10.69
N LEU A 7 -9.34 -12.11 -10.36
CA LEU A 7 -9.06 -13.53 -10.33
C LEU A 7 -9.86 -14.25 -9.24
N ALA A 8 -9.91 -13.70 -8.03
CA ALA A 8 -10.69 -14.26 -6.93
C ALA A 8 -12.18 -14.38 -7.30
N TYR A 9 -12.75 -13.36 -7.96
CA TYR A 9 -14.12 -13.42 -8.48
C TYR A 9 -14.32 -14.55 -9.49
N LEU A 10 -13.38 -14.76 -10.41
CA LEU A 10 -13.47 -15.83 -11.41
C LEU A 10 -13.33 -17.22 -10.77
N GLU A 11 -12.44 -17.39 -9.79
CA GLU A 11 -12.28 -18.61 -9.02
C GLU A 11 -13.56 -18.96 -8.25
N GLU A 12 -14.20 -17.96 -7.62
CA GLU A 12 -15.48 -18.15 -6.91
C GLU A 12 -16.64 -18.47 -7.84
N LYS A 13 -16.66 -17.89 -9.05
CA LYS A 13 -17.68 -18.14 -10.06
C LYS A 13 -17.57 -19.52 -10.71
N TYR A 14 -16.35 -20.04 -10.88
CA TYR A 14 -16.06 -21.30 -11.56
C TYR A 14 -15.29 -22.29 -10.68
N PRO A 15 -15.77 -22.62 -9.46
CA PRO A 15 -14.96 -23.29 -8.44
C PRO A 15 -14.46 -24.69 -8.84
N ASP A 16 -15.21 -25.40 -9.69
CA ASP A 16 -14.91 -26.76 -10.11
C ASP A 16 -14.38 -26.88 -11.54
N SER A 17 -14.35 -25.79 -12.30
CA SER A 17 -14.07 -25.80 -13.74
C SER A 17 -12.98 -24.82 -14.19
N LEU A 18 -12.50 -23.96 -13.30
CA LEU A 18 -11.37 -23.08 -13.53
C LEU A 18 -10.25 -23.41 -12.53
N THR A 19 -9.06 -23.54 -13.06
CA THR A 19 -7.83 -23.55 -12.26
C THR A 19 -6.99 -22.34 -12.64
N VAL A 20 -6.74 -21.46 -11.68
CA VAL A 20 -5.78 -20.37 -11.83
C VAL A 20 -4.41 -20.85 -11.37
N ILE A 21 -3.37 -20.49 -12.08
CA ILE A 21 -1.96 -20.70 -11.70
C ILE A 21 -1.26 -19.36 -11.83
N GLY A 22 -0.79 -18.82 -10.72
CA GLY A 22 0.06 -17.63 -10.71
C GLY A 22 1.47 -17.97 -11.16
N VAL A 23 1.99 -17.21 -12.12
CA VAL A 23 3.40 -17.29 -12.52
C VAL A 23 4.05 -15.97 -12.16
N HIS A 24 4.91 -16.00 -11.14
CA HIS A 24 5.56 -14.80 -10.62
C HIS A 24 6.93 -14.62 -11.27
N SER A 25 6.94 -13.88 -12.37
CA SER A 25 8.16 -13.42 -13.06
C SER A 25 8.51 -12.03 -12.52
N ALA A 26 9.46 -11.98 -11.62
CA ALA A 26 9.72 -10.82 -10.77
C ALA A 26 10.24 -9.60 -11.56
N LYS A 27 9.65 -8.40 -11.32
CA LYS A 27 10.21 -7.15 -11.82
C LYS A 27 11.37 -6.69 -10.94
N PHE A 28 11.20 -6.72 -9.62
CA PHE A 28 12.21 -6.31 -8.65
C PHE A 28 13.00 -7.51 -8.12
N SER A 29 14.26 -7.28 -7.72
CA SER A 29 15.12 -8.36 -7.24
C SER A 29 14.61 -9.03 -5.95
N ASN A 30 13.98 -8.26 -5.06
CA ASN A 30 13.36 -8.78 -3.83
C ASN A 30 12.22 -9.76 -4.12
N GLU A 31 11.43 -9.48 -5.15
CA GLU A 31 10.29 -10.31 -5.55
C GLU A 31 10.70 -11.70 -6.09
N GLY A 32 11.96 -11.90 -6.47
CA GLY A 32 12.48 -13.20 -6.89
C GLY A 32 12.79 -14.15 -5.73
N ASP A 33 12.70 -13.69 -4.48
CA ASP A 33 12.88 -14.52 -3.29
C ASP A 33 11.60 -15.30 -2.94
N SER A 34 11.73 -16.63 -2.77
CA SER A 34 10.57 -17.50 -2.53
C SER A 34 9.89 -17.24 -1.18
N ASP A 35 10.63 -16.75 -0.17
CA ASP A 35 10.04 -16.42 1.13
C ASP A 35 9.24 -15.12 1.03
N GLN A 36 9.71 -14.13 0.25
CA GLN A 36 8.95 -12.91 -0.03
C GLN A 36 7.70 -13.20 -0.87
N ILE A 37 7.79 -14.10 -1.86
CA ILE A 37 6.60 -14.55 -2.61
C ILE A 37 5.59 -15.20 -1.68
N ARG A 38 6.01 -16.05 -0.74
CA ARG A 38 5.11 -16.69 0.24
C ARG A 38 4.39 -15.66 1.11
N LYS A 39 5.10 -14.63 1.58
CA LYS A 39 4.51 -13.52 2.34
C LYS A 39 3.53 -12.70 1.48
N ALA A 40 3.84 -12.48 0.20
CA ALA A 40 2.92 -11.81 -0.73
C ALA A 40 1.66 -12.64 -0.97
N VAL A 41 1.79 -13.97 -1.15
CA VAL A 41 0.65 -14.90 -1.27
C VAL A 41 -0.25 -14.81 -0.03
N GLU A 42 0.33 -14.76 1.16
CA GLU A 42 -0.40 -14.58 2.42
C GLU A 42 -1.04 -13.19 2.52
N ARG A 43 -0.29 -12.12 2.24
CA ARG A 43 -0.75 -10.72 2.32
C ARG A 43 -1.97 -10.47 1.45
N TYR A 44 -1.94 -10.99 0.23
CA TYR A 44 -3.01 -10.81 -0.75
C TYR A 44 -4.06 -11.93 -0.76
N ALA A 45 -4.00 -12.84 0.22
CA ALA A 45 -4.91 -13.99 0.35
C ALA A 45 -5.09 -14.76 -0.97
N ILE A 46 -4.01 -14.98 -1.71
CA ILE A 46 -4.00 -15.72 -2.98
C ILE A 46 -4.30 -17.19 -2.69
N ARG A 47 -5.34 -17.73 -3.35
CA ARG A 47 -5.82 -19.11 -3.12
C ARG A 47 -5.34 -20.12 -4.14
N HIS A 48 -4.78 -19.67 -5.24
CA HIS A 48 -4.24 -20.53 -6.29
C HIS A 48 -2.73 -20.79 -6.10
N PRO A 49 -2.20 -21.87 -6.69
CA PRO A 49 -0.76 -22.13 -6.70
C PRO A 49 0.01 -21.01 -7.38
N VAL A 50 1.17 -20.68 -6.83
CA VAL A 50 2.08 -19.68 -7.42
C VAL A 50 3.44 -20.32 -7.70
N ILE A 51 3.92 -20.15 -8.91
CA ILE A 51 5.23 -20.60 -9.38
C ILE A 51 6.19 -19.41 -9.35
N ASN A 52 7.36 -19.58 -8.75
CA ASN A 52 8.45 -18.62 -8.83
C ASN A 52 9.18 -18.78 -10.16
N ASP A 53 8.90 -17.93 -11.13
CA ASP A 53 9.53 -17.89 -12.46
C ASP A 53 10.70 -16.89 -12.49
N ARG A 54 11.58 -17.00 -11.49
CA ARG A 54 12.71 -16.09 -11.28
C ARG A 54 13.60 -15.94 -12.52
N GLU A 55 13.80 -17.01 -13.28
CA GLU A 55 14.65 -17.04 -14.47
C GLU A 55 13.88 -16.71 -15.77
N PHE A 56 12.60 -16.30 -15.65
CA PHE A 56 11.74 -15.94 -16.79
C PHE A 56 11.54 -17.06 -17.82
N GLU A 57 11.64 -18.31 -17.43
CA GLU A 57 11.49 -19.46 -18.34
C GLU A 57 10.05 -19.58 -18.86
N ILE A 58 9.05 -19.51 -17.96
CA ILE A 58 7.62 -19.57 -18.34
C ILE A 58 7.22 -18.28 -19.06
N TRP A 59 7.66 -17.14 -18.57
CA TRP A 59 7.47 -15.84 -19.23
C TRP A 59 7.89 -15.88 -20.70
N ASN A 60 9.10 -16.35 -20.97
CA ASN A 60 9.64 -16.43 -22.32
C ASN A 60 8.92 -17.50 -23.16
N ALA A 61 8.57 -18.65 -22.58
CA ALA A 61 7.87 -19.73 -23.28
C ALA A 61 6.49 -19.30 -23.78
N TYR A 62 5.79 -18.48 -23.00
CA TYR A 62 4.48 -17.91 -23.39
C TYR A 62 4.60 -16.60 -24.19
N GLY A 63 5.79 -16.04 -24.36
CA GLY A 63 5.99 -14.76 -25.04
C GLY A 63 5.32 -13.59 -24.32
N ALA A 64 5.32 -13.59 -22.99
CA ALA A 64 4.80 -12.46 -22.22
C ALA A 64 5.70 -11.22 -22.39
N HIS A 65 5.10 -10.03 -22.43
CA HIS A 65 5.82 -8.76 -22.64
C HIS A 65 5.38 -7.66 -21.67
N ALA A 66 4.40 -7.94 -20.81
CA ALA A 66 3.85 -6.98 -19.85
C ALA A 66 3.32 -7.68 -18.62
N TRP A 67 3.30 -6.97 -17.47
CA TRP A 67 2.62 -7.36 -16.25
C TRP A 67 1.31 -6.57 -16.12
N PRO A 68 0.19 -7.24 -15.80
CA PRO A 68 -0.04 -8.68 -15.86
C PRO A 68 -0.27 -9.18 -17.29
N THR A 69 0.03 -10.45 -17.53
CA THR A 69 -0.37 -11.18 -18.75
C THR A 69 -1.19 -12.41 -18.34
N PHE A 70 -2.27 -12.66 -19.06
CA PHE A 70 -3.15 -13.82 -18.88
C PHE A 70 -3.04 -14.73 -20.11
N ALA A 71 -2.82 -16.02 -19.87
CA ALA A 71 -2.86 -17.07 -20.89
C ALA A 71 -4.04 -18.00 -20.56
N LEU A 72 -4.99 -18.14 -21.46
CA LEU A 72 -6.15 -19.03 -21.31
C LEU A 72 -5.87 -20.34 -22.03
N ILE A 73 -5.92 -21.45 -21.29
CA ILE A 73 -5.64 -22.80 -21.75
C ILE A 73 -6.91 -23.62 -21.59
N ASP A 74 -7.25 -24.41 -22.63
CA ASP A 74 -8.43 -25.27 -22.56
C ASP A 74 -8.16 -26.58 -21.79
N PRO A 75 -9.20 -27.38 -21.48
CA PRO A 75 -9.04 -28.68 -20.79
C PRO A 75 -8.22 -29.73 -21.54
N GLU A 76 -7.98 -29.54 -22.82
CA GLU A 76 -7.15 -30.45 -23.65
C GLU A 76 -5.67 -29.98 -23.70
N GLY A 77 -5.35 -28.84 -23.05
CA GLY A 77 -3.99 -28.31 -22.93
C GLY A 77 -3.59 -27.33 -24.05
N TYR A 78 -4.52 -26.87 -24.86
CA TYR A 78 -4.23 -25.91 -25.92
C TYR A 78 -4.35 -24.47 -25.44
N LEU A 79 -3.41 -23.62 -25.85
CA LEU A 79 -3.47 -22.19 -25.63
C LEU A 79 -4.56 -21.58 -26.51
N VAL A 80 -5.65 -21.10 -25.90
CA VAL A 80 -6.79 -20.52 -26.60
C VAL A 80 -6.57 -19.05 -26.93
N GLY A 81 -5.90 -18.32 -26.03
CA GLY A 81 -5.59 -16.92 -26.25
C GLY A 81 -4.82 -16.29 -25.10
N MET A 82 -4.34 -15.08 -25.34
CA MET A 82 -3.62 -14.27 -24.36
C MET A 82 -4.14 -12.84 -24.36
N THR A 83 -4.07 -12.20 -23.19
CA THR A 83 -4.35 -10.76 -23.02
C THR A 83 -3.47 -10.19 -21.92
N SER A 84 -3.14 -8.90 -22.01
CA SER A 84 -2.30 -8.22 -21.03
C SER A 84 -3.00 -6.97 -20.49
N GLY A 85 -2.55 -6.50 -19.32
CA GLY A 85 -3.06 -5.33 -18.63
C GLY A 85 -4.22 -5.61 -17.70
N GLU A 86 -4.60 -4.62 -16.93
CA GLU A 86 -5.68 -4.65 -15.93
C GLU A 86 -7.07 -4.51 -16.55
N GLY A 87 -8.13 -4.75 -15.74
CA GLY A 87 -9.53 -4.58 -16.17
C GLY A 87 -10.01 -5.61 -17.18
N LYS A 88 -9.44 -6.81 -17.20
CA LYS A 88 -9.76 -7.88 -18.16
C LYS A 88 -10.84 -8.85 -17.68
N ARG A 89 -11.43 -8.65 -16.48
CA ARG A 89 -12.40 -9.56 -15.88
C ARG A 89 -13.54 -9.96 -16.83
N ALA A 90 -14.20 -8.99 -17.48
CA ALA A 90 -15.34 -9.27 -18.35
C ALA A 90 -14.96 -10.11 -19.57
N VAL A 91 -13.79 -9.85 -20.17
CA VAL A 91 -13.29 -10.60 -21.33
C VAL A 91 -12.91 -12.03 -20.94
N LEU A 92 -12.21 -12.19 -19.80
CA LEU A 92 -11.85 -13.50 -19.26
C LEU A 92 -13.08 -14.29 -18.86
N ASP A 93 -14.04 -13.67 -18.19
CA ASP A 93 -15.29 -14.29 -17.76
C ASP A 93 -16.08 -14.86 -18.95
N GLN A 94 -16.25 -14.06 -20.01
CA GLN A 94 -16.93 -14.51 -21.22
C GLN A 94 -16.19 -15.66 -21.92
N ALA A 95 -14.88 -15.60 -22.00
CA ALA A 95 -14.07 -16.66 -22.63
C ALA A 95 -14.13 -17.96 -21.84
N ILE A 96 -14.02 -17.88 -20.49
CA ILE A 96 -14.11 -19.03 -19.60
C ILE A 96 -15.49 -19.68 -19.70
N ASP A 97 -16.57 -18.90 -19.65
CA ASP A 97 -17.96 -19.41 -19.78
C ASP A 97 -18.16 -20.18 -21.09
N SER A 98 -17.65 -19.64 -22.18
CA SER A 98 -17.72 -20.26 -23.51
C SER A 98 -16.96 -21.59 -23.56
N LEU A 99 -15.75 -21.67 -22.99
CA LEU A 99 -14.95 -22.89 -22.91
C LEU A 99 -15.59 -23.92 -21.99
N VAL A 100 -16.03 -23.53 -20.81
CA VAL A 100 -16.74 -24.43 -19.87
C VAL A 100 -17.97 -25.05 -20.53
N THR A 101 -18.76 -24.25 -21.24
CA THR A 101 -19.96 -24.72 -21.96
C THR A 101 -19.59 -25.71 -23.06
N HIS A 102 -18.60 -25.38 -23.88
CA HIS A 102 -18.12 -26.22 -24.97
C HIS A 102 -17.60 -27.55 -24.47
N HIS A 103 -16.63 -27.56 -23.57
CA HIS A 103 -15.98 -28.74 -23.07
C HIS A 103 -16.87 -29.61 -22.19
N ARG A 104 -17.86 -29.02 -21.52
CA ARG A 104 -18.91 -29.77 -20.80
C ARG A 104 -19.79 -30.55 -21.79
N SER A 105 -20.18 -29.94 -22.90
CA SER A 105 -21.00 -30.59 -23.92
C SER A 105 -20.25 -31.74 -24.64
N ASN A 106 -18.94 -31.62 -24.79
CA ASN A 106 -18.08 -32.62 -25.44
C ASN A 106 -17.53 -33.68 -24.48
N GLY A 107 -17.77 -33.55 -23.17
CA GLY A 107 -17.29 -34.49 -22.15
C GLY A 107 -15.77 -34.40 -21.89
N THR A 108 -15.11 -33.32 -22.30
CA THR A 108 -13.67 -33.09 -22.10
C THR A 108 -13.35 -32.21 -20.90
N LEU A 109 -14.39 -31.64 -20.25
CA LEU A 109 -14.22 -30.86 -19.02
C LEU A 109 -13.91 -31.78 -17.84
N SER A 110 -12.74 -31.63 -17.22
CA SER A 110 -12.40 -32.26 -15.94
C SER A 110 -12.87 -31.37 -14.79
N LEU A 111 -13.64 -31.95 -13.86
CA LEU A 111 -14.07 -31.25 -12.65
C LEU A 111 -13.11 -31.63 -11.51
N SER A 112 -12.04 -30.88 -11.37
CA SER A 112 -11.11 -31.05 -10.24
C SER A 112 -10.57 -29.69 -9.83
N SER A 113 -10.63 -29.36 -8.54
CA SER A 113 -10.02 -28.17 -7.97
C SER A 113 -8.71 -28.52 -7.26
N PHE A 114 -7.74 -27.62 -7.31
CA PHE A 114 -6.60 -27.69 -6.40
C PHE A 114 -7.02 -27.16 -5.03
N PRO A 115 -6.64 -27.84 -3.94
CA PRO A 115 -6.89 -27.29 -2.62
C PRO A 115 -6.13 -25.96 -2.47
N PRO A 116 -6.74 -24.92 -1.86
CA PRO A 116 -6.02 -23.70 -1.58
C PRO A 116 -4.81 -24.00 -0.69
N PRO A 117 -3.71 -23.21 -0.82
CA PRO A 117 -2.59 -23.34 0.09
C PRO A 117 -3.06 -23.12 1.53
N PRO A 118 -2.48 -23.84 2.52
CA PRO A 118 -2.84 -23.64 3.91
C PRO A 118 -2.54 -22.18 4.30
N SER A 119 -3.52 -21.52 4.92
CA SER A 119 -3.29 -20.20 5.52
C SER A 119 -2.36 -20.38 6.72
N PRO A 120 -1.21 -19.71 6.78
CA PRO A 120 -0.36 -19.76 7.95
C PRO A 120 -1.10 -19.14 9.15
N GLU A 121 -1.10 -19.84 10.28
CA GLU A 121 -1.54 -19.27 11.55
C GLU A 121 -0.48 -18.27 12.01
N ASN A 122 -0.78 -16.98 11.93
CA ASN A 122 0.05 -15.95 12.51
C ASN A 122 -0.60 -15.44 13.81
N PRO A 123 -0.08 -15.80 14.99
CA PRO A 123 -0.62 -15.38 16.27
C PRO A 123 -0.31 -13.92 16.64
N SER A 124 0.37 -13.16 15.78
CA SER A 124 0.71 -11.77 16.04
C SER A 124 -0.53 -10.88 16.15
N LEU A 125 -0.51 -9.91 17.07
CA LEU A 125 -1.54 -8.88 17.18
C LEU A 125 -1.70 -8.09 15.89
N LEU A 126 -0.59 -7.81 15.19
CA LEU A 126 -0.57 -7.11 13.91
C LEU A 126 -0.34 -8.09 12.77
N ARG A 127 -0.98 -7.81 11.64
CA ARG A 127 -0.79 -8.55 10.40
C ARG A 127 -0.57 -7.60 9.25
N PHE A 128 0.64 -7.59 8.69
CA PHE A 128 1.05 -6.69 7.61
C PHE A 128 0.69 -5.22 7.91
N PRO A 129 1.20 -4.61 9.01
CA PRO A 129 0.93 -3.21 9.31
C PRO A 129 1.40 -2.34 8.14
N GLY A 130 0.49 -1.52 7.59
CA GLY A 130 0.75 -0.72 6.39
C GLY A 130 1.38 0.62 6.72
N LYS A 131 0.68 1.44 7.49
CA LYS A 131 1.12 2.80 7.87
C LYS A 131 0.90 3.06 9.35
N ILE A 132 1.60 4.06 9.87
CA ILE A 132 1.46 4.53 11.26
C ILE A 132 1.34 6.05 11.29
N ASP A 133 0.73 6.57 12.35
CA ASP A 133 0.84 7.99 12.69
C ASP A 133 0.85 8.19 14.22
N ILE A 134 1.39 9.32 14.66
CA ILE A 134 1.67 9.57 16.08
C ILE A 134 1.10 10.93 16.49
N ALA A 135 0.38 10.96 17.62
CA ALA A 135 -0.10 12.18 18.25
C ALA A 135 0.11 12.10 19.78
N GLY A 136 1.14 12.78 20.28
CA GLY A 136 1.58 12.65 21.67
C GLY A 136 2.04 11.23 21.99
N ASN A 137 1.38 10.56 22.94
CA ASN A 137 1.64 9.15 23.27
C ASN A 137 0.77 8.15 22.49
N LYS A 138 -0.15 8.65 21.65
CA LYS A 138 -1.01 7.79 20.81
C LYS A 138 -0.27 7.40 19.52
N VAL A 139 -0.22 6.12 19.23
CA VAL A 139 0.25 5.56 17.95
C VAL A 139 -0.90 4.82 17.30
N LEU A 140 -1.32 5.30 16.13
CA LEU A 140 -2.36 4.65 15.34
C LEU A 140 -1.68 3.85 14.23
N VAL A 141 -2.09 2.59 14.07
CA VAL A 141 -1.51 1.62 13.14
C VAL A 141 -2.60 1.11 12.21
N SER A 142 -2.37 1.14 10.90
CA SER A 142 -3.16 0.38 9.94
C SER A 142 -2.75 -1.09 10.01
N ASP A 143 -3.55 -1.91 10.68
CA ASP A 143 -3.40 -3.37 10.71
C ASP A 143 -4.07 -3.96 9.45
N SER A 144 -3.41 -3.72 8.31
CA SER A 144 -3.99 -3.90 6.97
C SER A 144 -4.42 -5.33 6.70
N GLY A 145 -3.62 -6.31 7.10
CA GLY A 145 -3.94 -7.73 6.91
C GLY A 145 -5.08 -8.25 7.78
N HIS A 146 -5.44 -7.53 8.86
CA HIS A 146 -6.64 -7.77 9.65
C HIS A 146 -7.79 -6.81 9.34
N HIS A 147 -7.69 -5.98 8.31
CA HIS A 147 -8.73 -5.06 7.87
C HIS A 147 -9.28 -4.17 9.00
N ARG A 148 -8.38 -3.68 9.87
CA ARG A 148 -8.70 -2.88 11.06
C ARG A 148 -7.59 -1.88 11.37
N LEU A 149 -7.82 -1.06 12.38
CA LEU A 149 -6.81 -0.17 12.94
C LEU A 149 -6.53 -0.57 14.39
N VAL A 150 -5.30 -0.34 14.83
CA VAL A 150 -4.88 -0.58 16.21
C VAL A 150 -4.38 0.73 16.80
N LEU A 151 -4.92 1.13 17.94
CA LEU A 151 -4.45 2.26 18.71
C LEU A 151 -3.59 1.76 19.87
N LEU A 152 -2.38 2.27 19.95
CA LEU A 152 -1.42 1.97 21.00
C LEU A 152 -1.16 3.22 21.85
N GLU A 153 -0.84 3.01 23.11
CA GLU A 153 -0.16 4.00 23.98
C GLU A 153 1.32 3.64 24.06
N TRP A 154 2.17 4.56 23.66
CA TRP A 154 3.62 4.37 23.59
C TRP A 154 4.36 5.51 24.29
N ASP A 155 5.48 5.21 24.94
CA ASP A 155 6.35 6.19 25.61
C ASP A 155 7.80 6.00 25.11
N GLU A 156 8.40 7.07 24.61
CA GLU A 156 9.81 7.08 24.15
C GLU A 156 10.83 6.69 25.21
N LYS A 157 10.49 6.79 26.50
CA LYS A 157 11.37 6.36 27.60
C LYS A 157 11.50 4.85 27.71
N THR A 158 10.54 4.13 27.14
CA THR A 158 10.51 2.67 27.05
C THR A 158 10.17 2.26 25.60
N PRO A 159 11.03 2.63 24.62
CA PRO A 159 10.68 2.52 23.20
C PRO A 159 10.41 1.07 22.74
N GLU A 160 10.90 0.10 23.50
CA GLU A 160 10.68 -1.32 23.28
C GLU A 160 9.28 -1.82 23.72
N LYS A 161 8.40 -0.95 24.25
CA LYS A 161 7.08 -1.34 24.78
C LYS A 161 5.99 -0.37 24.38
N ALA A 162 4.81 -0.92 24.07
CA ALA A 162 3.57 -0.17 23.91
C ALA A 162 2.43 -0.92 24.62
N ALA A 163 1.39 -0.22 25.02
CA ALA A 163 0.16 -0.82 25.53
C ALA A 163 -0.94 -0.74 24.45
N LEU A 164 -1.68 -1.83 24.28
CA LEU A 164 -2.88 -1.83 23.44
C LEU A 164 -3.95 -0.95 24.07
N ALA A 165 -4.33 0.16 23.42
CA ALA A 165 -5.36 1.05 23.89
C ALA A 165 -6.75 0.72 23.31
N ASP A 166 -6.83 0.45 22.00
CA ASP A 166 -8.08 0.14 21.31
C ASP A 166 -7.86 -0.62 20.00
N ILE A 167 -8.92 -1.30 19.55
CA ILE A 167 -9.02 -1.89 18.22
C ILE A 167 -10.23 -1.25 17.54
N ILE A 168 -10.05 -0.77 16.31
CA ILE A 168 -11.05 -0.04 15.55
C ILE A 168 -11.35 -0.83 14.28
N GLY A 169 -12.58 -1.28 14.14
CA GLY A 169 -13.04 -2.15 13.06
C GLY A 169 -13.16 -3.61 13.47
N ARG A 170 -14.07 -4.32 12.80
CA ARG A 170 -14.45 -5.71 13.11
C ARG A 170 -13.39 -6.74 12.72
N GLY A 171 -12.38 -6.35 11.93
CA GLY A 171 -11.40 -7.29 11.41
C GLY A 171 -11.88 -8.12 10.21
N GLU A 172 -13.03 -7.78 9.63
CA GLU A 172 -13.59 -8.37 8.42
C GLU A 172 -13.60 -7.31 7.30
N PRO A 173 -13.27 -7.67 6.04
CA PRO A 173 -13.27 -6.73 4.95
C PRO A 173 -14.68 -6.19 4.66
N GLY A 174 -14.81 -4.88 4.57
CA GLY A 174 -16.08 -4.19 4.28
C GLY A 174 -15.91 -2.68 4.36
N ASN A 175 -16.98 -1.92 4.10
CA ASN A 175 -16.98 -0.46 4.07
C ASN A 175 -18.05 0.18 4.98
N THR A 176 -18.52 -0.55 5.98
CA THR A 176 -19.56 -0.07 6.90
C THR A 176 -19.03 1.06 7.77
N ASP A 177 -19.75 2.19 7.84
CA ASP A 177 -19.59 3.24 8.85
C ASP A 177 -20.26 2.83 10.15
N GLY A 178 -19.89 3.45 11.27
CA GLY A 178 -20.53 3.19 12.55
C GLY A 178 -19.60 3.40 13.75
N SER A 179 -19.90 2.73 14.85
CA SER A 179 -19.02 2.71 16.02
C SER A 179 -17.70 2.01 15.70
N PHE A 180 -16.67 2.21 16.55
CA PHE A 180 -15.39 1.51 16.39
C PHE A 180 -15.54 -0.03 16.36
N ASP A 181 -16.51 -0.55 17.06
CA ASP A 181 -16.77 -1.98 17.15
C ASP A 181 -17.58 -2.54 15.93
N GLU A 182 -18.25 -1.65 15.15
CA GLU A 182 -19.11 -2.02 14.00
C GLU A 182 -18.49 -1.68 12.66
N ALA A 183 -17.61 -0.69 12.61
CA ALA A 183 -16.98 -0.23 11.39
C ALA A 183 -16.19 -1.36 10.70
N GLN A 184 -16.16 -1.31 9.38
CA GLN A 184 -15.37 -2.23 8.57
C GLN A 184 -14.42 -1.45 7.67
N PHE A 185 -13.25 -2.01 7.45
CA PHE A 185 -12.23 -1.50 6.53
C PHE A 185 -11.83 -2.61 5.54
N ARG A 186 -11.11 -2.23 4.49
CA ARG A 186 -10.47 -3.19 3.59
C ARG A 186 -9.07 -2.70 3.24
N ASP A 187 -8.05 -3.43 3.68
CA ASP A 187 -6.63 -3.09 3.45
C ASP A 187 -6.32 -1.61 3.74
N PRO A 188 -6.70 -1.06 4.93
CA PRO A 188 -6.44 0.34 5.24
C PRO A 188 -4.93 0.61 5.23
N GLN A 189 -4.51 1.75 4.65
CA GLN A 189 -3.11 2.15 4.55
C GLN A 189 -2.89 3.49 5.26
N GLY A 190 -2.82 4.58 4.54
CA GLY A 190 -2.45 5.90 5.04
C GLY A 190 -3.32 6.38 6.21
N ILE A 191 -2.66 6.89 7.23
CA ILE A 191 -3.30 7.44 8.43
C ILE A 191 -2.69 8.79 8.75
N ARG A 192 -3.52 9.74 9.18
CA ARG A 192 -3.06 11.00 9.78
C ARG A 192 -4.00 11.49 10.86
N PHE A 193 -3.48 11.79 12.02
CA PHE A 193 -4.18 12.62 13.00
C PHE A 193 -4.36 14.03 12.45
N PHE A 194 -5.44 14.68 12.84
CA PHE A 194 -5.61 16.09 12.51
C PHE A 194 -4.53 16.94 13.21
N PRO A 195 -3.94 17.93 12.53
CA PRO A 195 -2.97 18.82 13.14
C PRO A 195 -3.57 19.52 14.39
N GLY A 196 -2.94 19.28 15.56
CA GLY A 196 -3.39 19.85 16.83
C GLY A 196 -4.63 19.21 17.46
N ASP A 197 -5.20 18.14 16.85
CA ASP A 197 -6.34 17.41 17.39
C ASP A 197 -6.03 15.90 17.44
N PRO A 198 -5.57 15.36 18.59
CA PRO A 198 -5.29 13.94 18.74
C PRO A 198 -6.54 13.06 18.88
N ASP A 199 -7.72 13.68 18.87
CA ASP A 199 -9.01 12.98 18.97
C ASP A 199 -9.73 12.83 17.64
N ALA A 200 -9.06 13.19 16.53
CA ALA A 200 -9.55 12.93 15.19
C ALA A 200 -8.41 12.47 14.25
N ALA A 201 -8.72 11.56 13.33
CA ALA A 201 -7.79 11.09 12.31
C ALA A 201 -8.50 10.82 10.98
N ILE A 202 -7.73 10.85 9.90
CA ILE A 202 -8.14 10.40 8.56
C ILE A 202 -7.45 9.09 8.25
N VAL A 203 -8.16 8.23 7.52
CA VAL A 203 -7.67 6.93 7.02
C VAL A 203 -7.93 6.82 5.54
N ALA A 204 -6.92 6.42 4.79
CA ALA A 204 -7.06 5.92 3.43
C ALA A 204 -7.49 4.45 3.51
N ASP A 205 -8.77 4.18 3.28
CA ASP A 205 -9.34 2.83 3.26
C ASP A 205 -9.17 2.28 1.83
N THR A 206 -7.95 1.82 1.55
CA THR A 206 -7.38 1.61 0.23
C THR A 206 -8.17 0.60 -0.60
N GLY A 207 -8.48 -0.55 -0.05
CA GLY A 207 -9.21 -1.61 -0.73
C GLY A 207 -10.70 -1.29 -0.94
N ASN A 208 -11.23 -0.29 -0.22
CA ASN A 208 -12.57 0.24 -0.40
C ASN A 208 -12.61 1.50 -1.28
N HIS A 209 -11.47 2.03 -1.69
CA HIS A 209 -11.39 3.24 -2.53
C HIS A 209 -12.08 4.47 -1.92
N ILE A 210 -11.98 4.65 -0.59
CA ILE A 210 -12.62 5.75 0.16
C ILE A 210 -11.67 6.36 1.19
N LEU A 211 -12.04 7.56 1.66
CA LEU A 211 -11.41 8.23 2.80
C LEU A 211 -12.36 8.18 4.00
N ARG A 212 -11.82 7.81 5.16
CA ARG A 212 -12.60 7.67 6.40
C ARG A 212 -12.08 8.66 7.45
N ARG A 213 -13.00 9.20 8.24
CA ARG A 213 -12.69 10.00 9.43
C ARG A 213 -12.98 9.20 10.68
N LEU A 214 -12.03 9.19 11.61
CA LEU A 214 -12.17 8.70 12.97
C LEU A 214 -12.50 9.88 13.90
N ASP A 215 -13.42 9.68 14.82
CA ASP A 215 -13.71 10.56 15.95
C ASP A 215 -13.54 9.74 17.23
N PHE A 216 -12.43 9.94 17.94
CA PHE A 216 -12.07 9.14 19.12
C PHE A 216 -12.95 9.47 20.34
N GLN A 217 -13.49 10.70 20.43
CA GLN A 217 -14.40 11.07 21.51
C GLN A 217 -15.77 10.39 21.37
N LYS A 218 -16.30 10.36 20.12
CA LYS A 218 -17.58 9.69 19.83
C LYS A 218 -17.39 8.20 19.56
N ARG A 219 -16.15 7.75 19.36
CA ARG A 219 -15.81 6.38 18.94
C ARG A 219 -16.53 5.97 17.66
N THR A 220 -16.46 6.81 16.63
CA THR A 220 -17.15 6.59 15.34
C THR A 220 -16.19 6.71 14.16
N VAL A 221 -16.52 5.95 13.11
CA VAL A 221 -15.91 6.01 11.79
C VAL A 221 -16.94 6.48 10.80
N THR A 222 -16.59 7.45 9.94
CA THR A 222 -17.48 7.98 8.90
C THR A 222 -16.73 8.15 7.58
N THR A 223 -17.38 7.83 6.48
CA THR A 223 -16.87 8.09 5.13
C THR A 223 -16.95 9.58 4.83
N ILE A 224 -15.85 10.17 4.37
CA ILE A 224 -15.75 11.60 4.03
C ILE A 224 -15.42 11.84 2.55
N GLY A 225 -15.00 10.83 1.81
CA GLY A 225 -14.71 10.92 0.38
C GLY A 225 -14.64 9.55 -0.27
N GLY A 226 -15.00 9.50 -1.54
CA GLY A 226 -15.07 8.27 -2.31
C GLY A 226 -16.44 7.61 -2.31
N THR A 227 -16.75 6.89 -3.41
CA THR A 227 -18.02 6.16 -3.58
C THR A 227 -17.96 4.69 -3.16
N GLY A 228 -16.76 4.17 -2.86
CA GLY A 228 -16.54 2.75 -2.64
C GLY A 228 -16.40 1.93 -3.94
N VAL A 229 -16.45 2.58 -5.09
CA VAL A 229 -16.23 1.96 -6.40
C VAL A 229 -14.87 2.36 -6.92
N GLN A 230 -14.09 1.40 -7.40
CA GLN A 230 -12.79 1.66 -8.02
C GLN A 230 -12.96 2.54 -9.26
N GLY A 231 -12.30 3.70 -9.27
CA GLY A 231 -12.30 4.65 -10.37
C GLY A 231 -11.13 4.48 -11.33
N TRP A 232 -11.06 5.40 -12.28
CA TRP A 232 -9.90 5.54 -13.16
C TRP A 232 -9.03 6.70 -12.67
N ALA A 233 -9.37 7.93 -13.00
CA ALA A 233 -8.63 9.13 -12.65
C ALA A 233 -9.57 10.32 -12.45
N ILE A 234 -9.12 11.31 -11.67
CA ILE A 234 -9.84 12.55 -11.40
C ILE A 234 -9.13 13.68 -12.14
N PHE A 235 -9.83 14.37 -13.05
CA PHE A 235 -9.28 15.46 -13.83
C PHE A 235 -9.92 16.82 -13.52
N GLU A 236 -11.08 16.83 -12.88
CA GLU A 236 -11.83 18.02 -12.51
C GLU A 236 -12.27 17.94 -11.04
N PRO A 237 -12.50 19.06 -10.36
CA PRO A 237 -13.05 19.07 -9.01
C PRO A 237 -14.42 18.38 -8.96
N VAL A 238 -14.64 17.58 -7.90
CA VAL A 238 -15.89 16.85 -7.67
C VAL A 238 -16.25 16.87 -6.18
N PRO A 239 -17.57 16.82 -5.82
CA PRO A 239 -17.97 16.63 -4.42
C PRO A 239 -17.34 15.36 -3.85
N ALA A 240 -16.80 15.43 -2.64
CA ALA A 240 -15.95 14.37 -2.09
C ALA A 240 -16.64 13.00 -2.03
N LEU A 241 -17.91 12.95 -1.61
CA LEU A 241 -18.68 11.69 -1.56
C LEU A 241 -19.13 11.17 -2.93
N SER A 242 -18.94 11.94 -3.98
CA SER A 242 -19.23 11.52 -5.38
C SER A 242 -17.95 11.16 -6.14
N ALA A 243 -16.79 11.33 -5.54
CA ALA A 243 -15.51 11.00 -6.15
C ALA A 243 -15.35 9.49 -6.32
N VAL A 244 -14.92 9.04 -7.50
CA VAL A 244 -14.61 7.63 -7.74
C VAL A 244 -13.11 7.46 -7.63
N LEU A 245 -12.62 7.18 -6.40
CA LEU A 245 -11.20 7.09 -6.09
C LEU A 245 -10.60 5.76 -6.60
N ASN A 246 -9.29 5.72 -6.75
CA ASN A 246 -8.57 4.50 -7.09
C ASN A 246 -7.39 4.28 -6.16
N SER A 247 -7.57 3.39 -5.18
CA SER A 247 -6.56 2.96 -4.22
C SER A 247 -5.87 4.15 -3.54
N PRO A 248 -6.60 4.94 -2.71
CA PRO A 248 -5.96 5.94 -1.86
C PRO A 248 -4.96 5.22 -0.94
N TRP A 249 -3.67 5.58 -1.03
CA TRP A 249 -2.60 4.84 -0.36
C TRP A 249 -2.00 5.59 0.82
N ASP A 250 -1.81 6.88 0.72
CA ASP A 250 -1.35 7.71 1.84
C ASP A 250 -2.04 9.08 1.83
N VAL A 251 -2.00 9.73 2.98
CA VAL A 251 -2.60 11.04 3.22
C VAL A 251 -1.65 11.92 4.01
N VAL A 252 -1.65 13.23 3.71
CA VAL A 252 -0.87 14.21 4.47
C VAL A 252 -1.59 15.56 4.54
N PHE A 253 -1.64 16.18 5.71
CA PHE A 253 -2.05 17.58 5.84
C PHE A 253 -0.90 18.50 5.38
N HIS A 254 -1.25 19.55 4.66
CA HIS A 254 -0.30 20.53 4.16
C HIS A 254 -0.55 21.91 4.79
N GLY A 255 0.42 22.84 4.63
CA GLY A 255 0.36 24.16 5.22
C GLY A 255 -0.80 25.05 4.73
N ASP A 256 -1.43 24.71 3.61
CA ASP A 256 -2.64 25.34 3.08
C ASP A 256 -3.95 24.88 3.74
N GLY A 257 -3.87 23.97 4.72
CA GLY A 257 -5.02 23.38 5.41
C GLY A 257 -5.76 22.29 4.66
N MET A 258 -5.28 21.89 3.47
CA MET A 258 -5.83 20.80 2.67
C MET A 258 -5.22 19.45 3.05
N LEU A 259 -5.96 18.39 2.82
CA LEU A 259 -5.45 17.02 2.89
C LEU A 259 -5.07 16.56 1.48
N TYR A 260 -3.80 16.21 1.29
CA TYR A 260 -3.32 15.62 0.06
C TYR A 260 -3.36 14.10 0.17
N VAL A 261 -3.73 13.44 -0.93
CA VAL A 261 -3.96 12.00 -0.99
C VAL A 261 -3.23 11.42 -2.20
N ALA A 262 -2.42 10.40 -1.96
CA ALA A 262 -1.81 9.60 -3.01
C ALA A 262 -2.82 8.57 -3.51
N LEU A 263 -3.15 8.59 -4.79
CA LEU A 263 -3.96 7.58 -5.47
C LEU A 263 -3.03 6.65 -6.27
N ALA A 264 -2.62 5.55 -5.66
CA ALA A 264 -1.67 4.61 -6.27
C ALA A 264 -2.24 4.02 -7.58
N GLY A 265 -3.50 3.64 -7.59
CA GLY A 265 -4.11 2.96 -8.73
C GLY A 265 -4.43 3.85 -9.94
N SER A 266 -4.49 5.18 -9.78
CA SER A 266 -4.65 6.13 -10.87
C SER A 266 -3.40 6.97 -11.14
N HIS A 267 -2.30 6.69 -10.45
CA HIS A 267 -1.02 7.40 -10.63
C HIS A 267 -1.18 8.91 -10.46
N GLN A 268 -1.91 9.34 -9.40
CA GLN A 268 -2.24 10.74 -9.15
C GLN A 268 -2.02 11.13 -7.70
N ILE A 269 -1.81 12.43 -7.48
CA ILE A 269 -1.99 13.07 -6.17
C ILE A 269 -3.16 14.05 -6.31
N ILE A 270 -4.13 13.93 -5.41
CA ILE A 270 -5.29 14.80 -5.29
C ILE A 270 -5.24 15.56 -3.97
N ARG A 271 -6.11 16.55 -3.81
CA ARG A 271 -6.37 17.20 -2.53
C ARG A 271 -7.85 17.15 -2.17
N TYR A 272 -8.11 16.98 -0.88
CA TYR A 272 -9.43 17.10 -0.27
C TYR A 272 -9.51 18.42 0.51
N ASP A 273 -10.51 19.23 0.21
CA ASP A 273 -10.88 20.45 0.94
C ASP A 273 -11.93 20.10 2.02
N PRO A 274 -11.57 20.15 3.31
CA PRO A 274 -12.51 19.77 4.37
C PRO A 274 -13.65 20.79 4.58
N VAL A 275 -13.46 22.04 4.11
CA VAL A 275 -14.47 23.08 4.24
C VAL A 275 -15.51 22.99 3.12
N ARG A 276 -15.04 22.81 1.87
CA ARG A 276 -15.91 22.67 0.70
C ARG A 276 -16.43 21.26 0.51
N GLN A 277 -15.82 20.28 1.19
CA GLN A 277 -16.07 18.85 0.98
C GLN A 277 -15.91 18.46 -0.50
N GLU A 278 -14.82 18.90 -1.10
CA GLU A 278 -14.51 18.73 -2.51
C GLU A 278 -13.15 18.05 -2.68
N ILE A 279 -13.03 17.21 -3.68
CA ILE A 279 -11.79 16.59 -4.12
C ILE A 279 -11.38 17.21 -5.45
N SER A 280 -10.11 17.65 -5.55
CA SER A 280 -9.54 18.27 -6.74
C SER A 280 -8.24 17.59 -7.14
N PRO A 281 -7.95 17.43 -8.46
CA PRO A 281 -6.67 16.93 -8.92
C PRO A 281 -5.54 17.93 -8.64
N VAL A 282 -4.32 17.42 -8.38
CA VAL A 282 -3.13 18.24 -8.16
C VAL A 282 -2.01 17.85 -9.11
N ALA A 283 -1.67 16.56 -9.21
CA ALA A 283 -0.61 16.06 -10.08
C ALA A 283 -0.91 14.62 -10.54
N GLY A 284 -0.37 14.28 -11.72
CA GLY A 284 -0.48 12.96 -12.31
C GLY A 284 -1.38 12.92 -13.55
N SER A 285 -0.81 12.51 -14.69
CA SER A 285 -1.51 12.36 -15.97
C SER A 285 -2.32 11.08 -16.12
N ALA A 286 -2.39 10.27 -15.06
CA ALA A 286 -2.93 8.91 -15.04
C ALA A 286 -2.16 7.91 -15.95
N ARG A 287 -0.94 8.23 -16.33
CA ARG A 287 -0.01 7.32 -17.01
C ARG A 287 1.06 6.90 -16.04
N GLU A 288 1.35 5.61 -16.02
CA GLU A 288 2.45 5.06 -15.25
C GLU A 288 3.77 5.34 -15.94
N ASP A 289 4.53 6.30 -15.43
CA ASP A 289 5.87 6.67 -15.94
C ASP A 289 6.58 7.61 -14.95
N LEU A 290 7.84 7.91 -15.20
CA LEU A 290 8.63 8.92 -14.50
C LEU A 290 8.81 10.16 -15.40
N VAL A 291 7.82 11.07 -15.36
CA VAL A 291 7.89 12.32 -16.13
C VAL A 291 7.69 13.52 -15.21
N ASP A 292 8.66 14.41 -15.17
CA ASP A 292 8.59 15.68 -14.44
C ASP A 292 7.85 16.75 -15.24
N GLY A 293 7.44 17.83 -14.57
CA GLY A 293 6.80 18.98 -15.22
C GLY A 293 5.61 19.53 -14.46
N SER A 294 4.70 20.23 -15.17
CA SER A 294 3.44 20.70 -14.58
C SER A 294 2.58 19.52 -14.13
N GLY A 295 1.79 19.69 -13.06
CA GLY A 295 1.04 18.59 -12.44
C GLY A 295 0.16 17.82 -13.42
N ASN A 296 -0.45 18.49 -14.41
CA ASN A 296 -1.29 17.83 -15.42
C ASN A 296 -0.49 17.12 -16.53
N GLN A 297 0.82 17.34 -16.63
CA GLN A 297 1.71 16.70 -17.62
C GLN A 297 2.63 15.65 -16.98
N ALA A 298 2.91 15.80 -15.69
CA ALA A 298 3.72 14.86 -14.95
C ALA A 298 3.08 13.47 -14.97
N SER A 299 3.88 12.45 -15.17
CA SER A 299 3.46 11.06 -14.99
C SER A 299 4.05 10.53 -13.70
N LEU A 300 3.23 9.85 -12.92
CA LEU A 300 3.59 9.20 -11.66
C LEU A 300 3.47 7.68 -11.81
N ALA A 301 4.07 6.93 -10.90
CA ALA A 301 4.04 5.47 -10.94
C ALA A 301 3.76 4.89 -9.55
N GLN A 302 2.48 4.86 -9.17
CA GLN A 302 1.97 4.41 -7.88
C GLN A 302 2.51 5.22 -6.68
N PRO A 303 2.19 6.53 -6.59
CA PRO A 303 2.55 7.31 -5.41
C PRO A 303 1.96 6.66 -4.15
N SER A 304 2.81 6.40 -3.15
CA SER A 304 2.48 5.52 -2.02
C SER A 304 2.84 6.06 -0.64
N GLY A 305 3.68 7.07 -0.56
CA GLY A 305 4.03 7.74 0.69
C GLY A 305 4.08 9.23 0.51
N LEU A 306 3.48 9.98 1.44
CA LEU A 306 3.43 11.44 1.41
C LEU A 306 3.98 12.04 2.71
N THR A 307 4.75 13.12 2.58
CA THR A 307 5.13 13.99 3.70
C THR A 307 5.20 15.44 3.24
N SER A 308 5.05 16.38 4.18
CA SER A 308 5.03 17.82 3.89
C SER A 308 5.98 18.58 4.80
N ASP A 309 6.70 19.57 4.24
CA ASP A 309 7.45 20.57 5.00
C ASP A 309 6.62 21.85 5.29
N GLY A 310 5.32 21.81 4.98
CA GLY A 310 4.40 22.95 5.10
C GLY A 310 4.30 23.80 3.83
N THR A 311 5.26 23.68 2.90
CA THR A 311 5.32 24.43 1.63
C THR A 311 5.34 23.49 0.42
N ARG A 312 5.99 22.35 0.57
CA ARG A 312 6.21 21.34 -0.45
C ARG A 312 5.74 19.98 0.05
N ILE A 313 5.44 19.09 -0.87
CA ILE A 313 5.09 17.71 -0.59
C ILE A 313 6.14 16.80 -1.23
N TYR A 314 6.73 15.94 -0.43
CA TYR A 314 7.63 14.91 -0.92
C TYR A 314 6.87 13.59 -0.95
N PHE A 315 7.17 12.77 -1.95
CA PHE A 315 6.47 11.50 -2.09
C PHE A 315 7.36 10.37 -2.63
N ALA A 316 7.07 9.17 -2.16
CA ALA A 316 7.57 7.95 -2.74
C ALA A 316 6.72 7.58 -3.95
N ASP A 317 7.36 7.31 -5.09
CA ASP A 317 6.72 6.89 -6.33
C ASP A 317 7.22 5.48 -6.66
N SER A 318 6.52 4.48 -6.12
CA SER A 318 7.05 3.14 -5.82
C SER A 318 7.53 2.38 -7.06
N GLU A 319 6.74 2.37 -8.13
CA GLU A 319 7.04 1.58 -9.34
C GLU A 319 8.23 2.12 -10.13
N THR A 320 8.56 3.40 -9.97
CA THR A 320 9.80 3.99 -10.51
C THR A 320 10.95 3.98 -9.52
N SER A 321 10.75 3.39 -8.33
CA SER A 321 11.74 3.36 -7.25
C SER A 321 12.33 4.74 -6.97
N SER A 322 11.46 5.75 -6.94
CA SER A 322 11.85 7.16 -6.87
C SER A 322 11.31 7.87 -5.64
N VAL A 323 11.99 8.96 -5.27
CA VAL A 323 11.49 9.97 -4.35
C VAL A 323 11.38 11.27 -5.13
N ARG A 324 10.21 11.89 -5.05
CA ARG A 324 9.87 13.05 -5.86
C ARG A 324 9.34 14.19 -5.00
N LEU A 325 9.32 15.37 -5.57
CA LEU A 325 8.90 16.63 -4.96
C LEU A 325 7.73 17.21 -5.74
N LEU A 326 6.66 17.57 -5.04
CA LEU A 326 5.52 18.30 -5.56
C LEU A 326 5.49 19.70 -4.95
N HIS A 327 5.47 20.72 -5.81
CA HIS A 327 5.11 22.09 -5.48
C HIS A 327 3.61 22.26 -5.77
N PRO A 328 2.75 22.29 -4.75
CA PRO A 328 1.32 22.44 -4.98
C PRO A 328 0.97 23.82 -5.53
N GLY A 329 0.04 23.88 -6.46
CA GLY A 329 -0.58 25.10 -6.98
C GLY A 329 -2.10 25.04 -6.89
N ASP A 330 -2.79 26.13 -7.20
CA ASP A 330 -4.26 26.18 -7.18
C ASP A 330 -4.89 25.20 -8.18
N THR A 331 -4.20 24.95 -9.28
CA THR A 331 -4.61 24.02 -10.34
C THR A 331 -3.46 23.07 -10.71
N PRO A 332 -3.74 21.92 -11.36
CA PRO A 332 -2.68 21.00 -11.82
C PRO A 332 -1.66 21.66 -12.77
N ARG A 333 -2.07 22.68 -13.54
CA ARG A 333 -1.15 23.41 -14.42
C ARG A 333 -0.16 24.27 -13.66
N GLN A 334 -0.52 24.76 -12.49
CA GLN A 334 0.32 25.58 -11.61
C GLN A 334 1.15 24.72 -10.64
N SER A 335 0.73 23.49 -10.41
CA SER A 335 1.53 22.53 -9.66
C SER A 335 2.72 22.07 -10.47
N ARG A 336 3.82 21.69 -9.80
CA ARG A 336 5.04 21.21 -10.45
C ARG A 336 5.58 19.97 -9.72
N VAL A 337 5.96 18.96 -10.49
CA VAL A 337 6.60 17.75 -10.01
C VAL A 337 8.05 17.69 -10.47
N GLU A 338 8.95 17.32 -9.57
CA GLU A 338 10.39 17.15 -9.80
C GLU A 338 10.88 15.84 -9.17
N THR A 339 11.76 15.13 -9.84
CA THR A 339 12.39 13.92 -9.32
C THR A 339 13.65 14.28 -8.55
N LEU A 340 13.76 13.82 -7.29
CA LEU A 340 14.96 13.95 -6.47
C LEU A 340 15.89 12.76 -6.70
N VAL A 341 15.37 11.55 -6.53
CA VAL A 341 16.09 10.27 -6.74
C VAL A 341 15.22 9.36 -7.57
N GLY A 342 15.79 8.70 -8.58
CA GLY A 342 15.10 7.80 -9.48
C GLY A 342 15.45 8.08 -10.94
N LYS A 343 15.28 7.09 -11.82
CA LYS A 343 15.62 7.22 -13.25
C LYS A 343 14.60 6.60 -14.22
N GLY A 344 13.61 5.89 -13.72
CA GLY A 344 12.57 5.27 -14.55
C GLY A 344 12.08 3.93 -14.00
N LEU A 345 11.13 3.32 -14.70
CA LEU A 345 10.39 2.12 -14.29
C LEU A 345 11.28 0.87 -14.06
N PHE A 346 12.48 0.82 -14.62
CA PHE A 346 13.37 -0.34 -14.58
C PHE A 346 14.74 -0.03 -13.96
N GLU A 347 14.91 1.16 -13.38
CA GLU A 347 16.17 1.64 -12.80
C GLU A 347 16.08 1.65 -11.27
N PHE A 348 16.26 0.50 -10.66
CA PHE A 348 16.20 0.28 -9.21
C PHE A 348 17.46 -0.41 -8.69
N GLY A 349 17.59 -0.53 -7.38
CA GLY A 349 18.71 -1.24 -6.74
C GLY A 349 18.91 -0.83 -5.29
N ASN A 350 20.07 -1.18 -4.74
CA ASN A 350 20.45 -0.91 -3.36
C ASN A 350 21.80 -0.19 -3.32
N ARG A 351 21.78 1.13 -3.54
CA ARG A 351 23.01 1.92 -3.64
C ARG A 351 22.84 3.30 -3.01
N ASP A 352 23.76 3.64 -2.11
CA ASP A 352 23.95 4.99 -1.58
C ASP A 352 24.77 5.86 -2.54
N GLY A 353 24.86 7.17 -2.26
CA GLY A 353 25.65 8.15 -2.99
C GLY A 353 24.85 9.37 -3.39
N SER A 354 25.32 10.11 -4.38
CA SER A 354 24.60 11.31 -4.86
C SER A 354 23.19 10.95 -5.36
N PHE A 355 22.26 11.92 -5.37
CA PHE A 355 20.90 11.74 -5.89
C PHE A 355 20.87 11.13 -7.29
N HIS A 356 21.90 11.42 -8.10
CA HIS A 356 22.01 10.84 -9.43
C HIS A 356 22.45 9.37 -9.44
N GLU A 357 23.31 8.97 -8.48
CA GLU A 357 23.92 7.64 -8.43
C GLU A 357 23.14 6.67 -7.57
N ALA A 358 22.47 7.19 -6.52
CA ALA A 358 21.68 6.38 -5.60
C ALA A 358 20.59 5.58 -6.32
N ARG A 359 20.31 4.39 -5.78
CA ARG A 359 19.23 3.52 -6.25
C ARG A 359 18.46 3.03 -5.05
N LEU A 360 17.14 3.17 -5.13
CA LEU A 360 16.15 2.64 -4.22
C LEU A 360 15.45 1.44 -4.85
N GLN A 361 14.64 0.74 -4.10
CA GLN A 361 13.82 -0.34 -4.62
C GLN A 361 12.44 -0.35 -3.96
N HIS A 362 11.44 0.08 -4.72
CA HIS A 362 10.02 0.13 -4.34
C HIS A 362 9.77 0.80 -2.98
N PRO A 363 10.20 2.07 -2.76
CA PRO A 363 9.98 2.77 -1.51
C PRO A 363 8.49 3.04 -1.30
N LEU A 364 7.98 2.86 -0.06
CA LEU A 364 6.56 3.04 0.28
C LEU A 364 6.29 4.16 1.28
N GLY A 365 7.25 4.57 2.07
CA GLY A 365 7.09 5.59 3.09
C GLY A 365 8.12 6.70 3.00
N VAL A 366 7.71 7.92 3.31
CA VAL A 366 8.58 9.08 3.42
C VAL A 366 8.21 9.92 4.64
N LEU A 367 9.22 10.52 5.28
CA LEU A 367 9.07 11.45 6.39
C LEU A 367 10.03 12.63 6.20
N TRP A 368 9.50 13.85 6.17
CA TRP A 368 10.29 15.06 6.29
C TRP A 368 10.63 15.33 7.75
N ASP A 369 11.90 15.45 8.08
CA ASP A 369 12.38 15.64 9.44
C ASP A 369 13.64 16.49 9.47
N ASP A 370 13.56 17.70 10.05
CA ASP A 370 14.70 18.60 10.27
C ASP A 370 15.59 18.77 9.01
N ASP A 371 14.98 19.12 7.87
CA ASP A 371 15.63 19.33 6.57
C ASP A 371 16.17 18.07 5.86
N VAL A 372 15.86 16.88 6.37
CA VAL A 372 16.21 15.59 5.77
C VAL A 372 14.95 14.78 5.48
N LEU A 373 14.95 14.01 4.40
CA LEU A 373 13.93 13.03 4.11
C LEU A 373 14.38 11.65 4.58
N LEU A 374 13.59 11.03 5.44
CA LEU A 374 13.71 9.62 5.75
C LEU A 374 12.80 8.82 4.84
N VAL A 375 13.30 7.74 4.27
CA VAL A 375 12.61 6.91 3.28
C VAL A 375 12.63 5.46 3.72
N ALA A 376 11.45 4.85 3.80
CA ALA A 376 11.31 3.41 3.90
C ALA A 376 11.56 2.81 2.51
N ASP A 377 12.79 2.37 2.29
CA ASP A 377 13.26 1.72 1.05
C ASP A 377 12.90 0.23 1.12
N THR A 378 11.61 -0.03 0.89
CA THR A 378 10.86 -1.21 1.30
C THR A 378 11.49 -2.52 0.83
N TYR A 379 11.74 -2.67 -0.47
CA TYR A 379 12.31 -3.91 -1.02
C TYR A 379 13.83 -4.03 -0.80
N ASN A 380 14.47 -2.99 -0.26
CA ASN A 380 15.83 -3.05 0.25
C ASN A 380 15.90 -3.30 1.77
N HIS A 381 14.75 -3.46 2.43
CA HIS A 381 14.62 -3.76 3.87
C HIS A 381 15.36 -2.76 4.76
N ARG A 382 15.27 -1.45 4.45
CA ARG A 382 16.04 -0.42 5.18
C ARG A 382 15.39 0.95 5.18
N ILE A 383 15.90 1.79 6.07
CA ILE A 383 15.62 3.23 6.08
C ILE A 383 16.80 3.97 5.46
N ARG A 384 16.51 4.89 4.57
CA ARG A 384 17.48 5.81 3.95
C ARG A 384 17.25 7.23 4.46
N ALA A 385 18.34 8.00 4.54
CA ALA A 385 18.30 9.45 4.65
C ALA A 385 18.66 10.07 3.30
N LEU A 386 17.82 10.98 2.82
CA LEU A 386 18.07 11.82 1.65
C LEU A 386 18.21 13.26 2.13
N ASP A 387 19.38 13.83 1.96
CA ASP A 387 19.68 15.22 2.32
C ASP A 387 19.57 16.11 1.06
N PRO A 388 18.53 16.96 0.97
CA PRO A 388 18.36 17.86 -0.19
C PRO A 388 19.45 18.93 -0.31
N ALA A 389 20.13 19.30 0.80
CA ALA A 389 21.17 20.32 0.79
C ALA A 389 22.48 19.80 0.18
N THR A 390 22.90 18.60 0.58
CA THR A 390 24.11 17.94 0.06
C THR A 390 23.83 17.12 -1.19
N ARG A 391 22.54 16.78 -1.45
CA ARG A 391 22.08 15.90 -2.51
C ARG A 391 22.66 14.49 -2.43
N GLU A 392 22.80 13.99 -1.20
CA GLU A 392 23.33 12.66 -0.89
C GLU A 392 22.24 11.75 -0.31
N VAL A 393 22.37 10.45 -0.55
CA VAL A 393 21.56 9.39 0.02
C VAL A 393 22.45 8.47 0.84
N LEU A 394 22.03 8.19 2.07
CA LEU A 394 22.77 7.31 2.98
C LEU A 394 21.81 6.28 3.62
N SER A 395 22.29 5.06 3.81
CA SER A 395 21.59 4.04 4.61
C SER A 395 21.70 4.38 6.09
N LEU A 396 20.58 4.44 6.80
CA LEU A 396 20.54 4.63 8.26
C LEU A 396 20.47 3.30 9.01
N THR A 397 19.90 2.27 8.38
CA THR A 397 19.80 0.93 8.96
C THR A 397 20.49 -0.08 8.08
N GLU A 398 21.12 -1.07 8.72
CA GLU A 398 21.78 -2.19 8.06
C GLU A 398 21.32 -3.51 8.69
N GLY A 399 21.49 -4.61 7.97
CA GLY A 399 21.17 -5.95 8.46
C GLY A 399 19.73 -6.38 8.18
N ASN A 400 19.31 -7.48 8.83
CA ASN A 400 18.05 -8.19 8.55
C ASN A 400 16.99 -7.95 9.65
N VAL A 401 16.99 -6.79 10.30
CA VAL A 401 15.99 -6.48 11.35
C VAL A 401 14.68 -6.00 10.75
N LEU A 402 14.76 -5.25 9.65
CA LEU A 402 13.57 -4.79 8.94
C LEU A 402 13.23 -5.75 7.79
N ASP A 403 11.93 -5.98 7.61
CA ASP A 403 11.38 -6.81 6.54
C ASP A 403 10.24 -6.07 5.85
N GLU A 404 10.52 -5.52 4.68
CA GLU A 404 9.65 -4.64 3.91
C GLU A 404 9.03 -3.50 4.75
N PRO A 405 9.85 -2.62 5.36
CA PRO A 405 9.32 -1.45 6.08
C PRO A 405 8.51 -0.58 5.11
N SER A 406 7.29 -0.20 5.50
CA SER A 406 6.38 0.56 4.63
C SER A 406 6.14 1.99 5.08
N ASP A 407 6.48 2.32 6.32
CA ASP A 407 6.33 3.69 6.84
C ASP A 407 7.31 3.99 7.98
N ILE A 408 7.57 5.27 8.22
CA ILE A 408 8.37 5.78 9.32
C ILE A 408 7.78 7.09 9.84
N LYS A 409 7.68 7.23 11.17
CA LYS A 409 7.22 8.46 11.84
C LYS A 409 8.12 8.80 13.01
N LYS A 410 8.29 10.10 13.27
CA LYS A 410 9.06 10.61 14.40
C LYS A 410 8.18 10.80 15.62
N ALA A 411 8.67 10.34 16.78
CA ALA A 411 8.12 10.60 18.08
C ALA A 411 9.23 11.15 18.98
N ASP A 412 9.32 12.46 19.10
CA ASP A 412 10.39 13.21 19.76
C ASP A 412 11.81 12.77 19.30
N LYS A 413 12.49 11.89 20.03
CA LYS A 413 13.86 11.41 19.74
C LYS A 413 13.90 10.02 19.07
N ALA A 414 12.76 9.35 19.01
CA ALA A 414 12.64 8.03 18.42
C ALA A 414 11.86 8.10 17.10
N TYR A 415 12.08 7.10 16.28
CA TYR A 415 11.27 6.86 15.11
C TYR A 415 10.59 5.51 15.25
N LEU A 416 9.32 5.44 14.91
CA LEU A 416 8.58 4.20 14.78
C LEU A 416 8.46 3.83 13.30
N ILE A 417 8.57 2.54 13.01
CA ILE A 417 8.59 2.00 11.65
C ILE A 417 7.53 0.90 11.55
N ALA A 418 6.64 0.99 10.58
CA ALA A 418 5.79 -0.13 10.22
C ALA A 418 6.63 -1.19 9.50
N ASN A 419 6.98 -2.27 10.20
CA ASN A 419 7.77 -3.39 9.69
C ASN A 419 6.82 -4.47 9.13
N THR A 420 6.35 -4.22 7.91
CA THR A 420 5.15 -4.87 7.34
C THR A 420 5.25 -6.38 7.28
N ASN A 421 6.29 -6.94 6.65
CA ASN A 421 6.48 -8.39 6.55
C ASN A 421 7.01 -9.01 7.84
N GLY A 422 7.45 -8.18 8.80
CA GLY A 422 7.74 -8.59 10.16
C GLY A 422 6.51 -8.70 11.05
N HIS A 423 5.33 -8.21 10.61
CA HIS A 423 4.08 -8.16 11.39
C HIS A 423 4.21 -7.39 12.71
N GLU A 424 5.01 -6.33 12.74
CA GLU A 424 5.39 -5.61 13.95
C GLU A 424 5.61 -4.12 13.71
N ILE A 425 5.73 -3.38 14.79
CA ILE A 425 6.28 -2.03 14.78
C ILE A 425 7.73 -2.11 15.28
N ALA A 426 8.66 -1.61 14.51
CA ALA A 426 10.04 -1.42 14.92
C ALA A 426 10.27 0.01 15.44
N PHE A 427 11.27 0.20 16.29
CA PHE A 427 11.73 1.52 16.70
C PHE A 427 13.20 1.73 16.31
N PHE A 428 13.54 2.98 16.01
CA PHE A 428 14.89 3.41 15.69
C PHE A 428 15.25 4.62 16.55
N LEU A 429 16.39 4.55 17.22
CA LEU A 429 16.95 5.63 18.04
C LEU A 429 18.31 6.03 17.51
N ALA A 430 18.53 7.30 17.23
CA ALA A 430 19.85 7.84 17.01
C ALA A 430 20.52 8.10 18.36
N THR A 431 21.61 7.37 18.66
CA THR A 431 22.36 7.55 19.90
C THR A 431 23.80 7.95 19.63
N PRO A 432 24.51 8.58 20.60
CA PRO A 432 25.95 8.91 20.45
C PRO A 432 26.86 7.69 20.21
N LYS A 433 26.40 6.49 20.50
CA LYS A 433 27.12 5.22 20.29
C LYS A 433 26.75 4.54 18.95
N GLY A 434 25.93 5.18 18.16
CA GLY A 434 25.33 4.65 16.91
C GLY A 434 23.83 4.40 17.03
N PRO A 435 23.20 4.04 15.93
CA PRO A 435 21.77 3.76 15.88
C PRO A 435 21.41 2.49 16.68
N VAL A 436 20.27 2.54 17.37
CA VAL A 436 19.65 1.38 18.02
C VAL A 436 18.35 1.08 17.28
N LEU A 437 18.23 -0.12 16.78
CA LEU A 437 17.04 -0.62 16.08
C LEU A 437 16.50 -1.83 16.86
N GLY A 438 15.21 -1.86 17.13
CA GLY A 438 14.55 -2.94 17.86
C GLY A 438 13.06 -3.01 17.54
N THR A 439 12.37 -3.98 18.13
CA THR A 439 10.93 -4.22 17.98
C THR A 439 10.16 -3.69 19.18
N VAL A 440 8.96 -3.18 18.96
CA VAL A 440 8.03 -2.76 20.01
C VAL A 440 7.21 -3.96 20.47
N ASP A 441 7.37 -4.36 21.73
CA ASP A 441 6.54 -5.38 22.37
C ASP A 441 5.19 -4.76 22.77
N ILE A 442 4.10 -5.23 22.17
CA ILE A 442 2.76 -4.71 22.41
C ILE A 442 2.11 -5.53 23.52
N LEU A 443 2.03 -4.92 24.70
CA LEU A 443 1.44 -5.52 25.89
C LEU A 443 -0.09 -5.46 25.85
N PRO A 444 -0.79 -6.49 26.41
CA PRO A 444 -2.24 -6.44 26.55
C PRO A 444 -2.64 -5.21 27.40
N GLY A 445 -3.54 -4.38 26.84
CA GLY A 445 -4.14 -3.26 27.55
C GLY A 445 -5.40 -3.70 28.35
N ASN A 446 -6.20 -2.71 28.76
CA ASN A 446 -7.45 -2.95 29.50
C ASN A 446 -8.60 -3.52 28.63
N ARG A 447 -8.44 -3.62 27.32
CA ARG A 447 -9.42 -4.24 26.40
C ARG A 447 -8.93 -5.58 25.88
N ARG A 448 -9.85 -6.56 25.85
CA ARG A 448 -9.60 -7.87 25.21
C ARG A 448 -9.73 -7.70 23.69
N ASP A 449 -8.78 -8.23 22.94
CA ASP A 449 -8.89 -8.37 21.49
C ASP A 449 -10.09 -9.29 21.15
N PRO A 450 -11.11 -8.82 20.43
CA PRO A 450 -12.28 -9.65 20.10
C PRO A 450 -11.93 -10.87 19.23
N LEU A 451 -10.79 -10.89 18.52
CA LEU A 451 -10.35 -12.04 17.70
C LEU A 451 -9.84 -13.21 18.58
N HIS A 452 -9.30 -12.94 19.75
CA HIS A 452 -8.84 -13.97 20.71
C HIS A 452 -9.91 -14.40 21.73
N ALA A 453 -11.12 -13.84 21.68
CA ALA A 453 -12.20 -14.18 22.59
C ALA A 453 -12.99 -15.43 22.19
N LYS A 454 -12.66 -16.12 21.11
CA LYS A 454 -13.40 -17.28 20.61
C LYS A 454 -12.86 -18.64 21.12
N ASP A 455 -11.75 -18.67 21.85
CA ASP A 455 -11.11 -19.90 22.35
C ASP A 455 -11.12 -20.01 23.89
N GLY A 456 -12.23 -19.68 24.52
CA GLY A 456 -12.46 -19.83 25.95
C GLY A 456 -13.74 -20.61 26.27
#